data_61e74cd847bf418a3a147b81d635ff20
#
_entry.id   61e74cd847bf418a3a147b81d635ff20
#
_cell.length_a   1.000
_cell.length_b   1.000
_cell.length_c   1.000
_cell.angle_alpha   90.00
_cell.angle_beta   90.00
_cell.angle_gamma   90.00
#
_symmetry.space_group_name_H-M   'P 1'
#
loop_
_entity.id
_entity.type
_entity.pdbx_description
1 polymer ?
#
loop_
_entity_poly.entity_id
_entity_poly.type
_entity_poly.pdbx_seq_one_letter_code
_entity_poly.pdbx_strand_id
1 'polypeptide(L)'
;IIGGSDFNYKGNRNYSTTSATSAYDTDGYTAEINGIWDIKKTLKNMKTPIRLKPSVGVAYAAHTQDGFSESGSGDLITLEANQAESLLFKTGISVDKQILMEGGKWLLVPLISLNYEMDTSADNNNRGLKGGLTESSDATTLVSAKTFGQHNGSVKVGTDFVLTKDFMLNLNAEYGLGEGGDEQSYGGGFKWQF
;
A
#
# COMPACT_ATOMS: atom_id res chain seq x y z
N ILE A 1 -0.02 10.73 -10.15
CA ILE A 1 1.07 9.76 -10.30
C ILE A 1 0.61 8.72 -11.29
N ILE A 2 1.48 8.30 -12.20
CA ILE A 2 1.24 7.20 -13.14
C ILE A 2 2.48 6.32 -13.06
N GLY A 3 2.28 5.01 -12.96
CA GLY A 3 3.35 4.02 -12.91
C GLY A 3 3.00 2.75 -13.66
N GLY A 4 4.02 2.03 -14.08
CA GLY A 4 3.92 0.69 -14.65
C GLY A 4 5.09 -0.15 -14.20
N SER A 5 4.90 -1.46 -14.12
CA SER A 5 5.93 -2.43 -13.77
C SER A 5 5.77 -3.67 -14.63
N ASP A 6 6.91 -4.25 -15.00
CA ASP A 6 6.99 -5.50 -15.76
C ASP A 6 8.05 -6.36 -15.06
N PHE A 7 7.70 -7.58 -14.68
CA PHE A 7 8.58 -8.50 -13.98
C PHE A 7 8.53 -9.88 -14.60
N ASN A 8 9.72 -10.45 -14.84
CA ASN A 8 9.89 -11.83 -15.26
C ASN A 8 10.36 -12.68 -14.07
N TYR A 9 9.59 -13.68 -13.72
CA TYR A 9 9.89 -14.60 -12.62
C TYR A 9 10.37 -15.94 -13.12
N LYS A 10 11.43 -16.48 -12.47
CA LYS A 10 11.93 -17.83 -12.67
C LYS A 10 12.01 -18.53 -11.32
N GLY A 11 11.34 -19.64 -11.20
CA GLY A 11 11.30 -20.46 -9.99
C GLY A 11 11.99 -21.80 -10.21
N ASN A 12 12.71 -22.28 -9.19
CA ASN A 12 13.24 -23.63 -9.12
C ASN A 12 12.80 -24.28 -7.82
N ARG A 13 12.20 -25.45 -7.92
CA ARG A 13 11.80 -26.26 -6.76
C ARG A 13 12.54 -27.59 -6.82
N ASN A 14 13.35 -27.86 -5.79
CA ASN A 14 14.12 -29.10 -5.70
C ASN A 14 13.65 -29.93 -4.51
N TYR A 15 13.36 -31.17 -4.76
CA TYR A 15 12.93 -32.14 -3.77
C TYR A 15 13.75 -33.42 -3.92
N SER A 16 14.68 -33.68 -3.01
CA SER A 16 15.48 -34.91 -3.00
C SER A 16 16.02 -35.31 -4.38
N THR A 17 15.27 -36.11 -5.13
CA THR A 17 15.64 -36.62 -6.45
C THR A 17 14.87 -35.97 -7.63
N THR A 18 13.96 -35.03 -7.34
CA THR A 18 13.11 -34.37 -8.34
C THR A 18 13.36 -32.88 -8.38
N SER A 19 13.30 -32.29 -9.58
CA SER A 19 13.40 -30.86 -9.75
C SER A 19 12.33 -30.35 -10.72
N ALA A 20 11.73 -29.20 -10.40
CA ALA A 20 10.78 -28.53 -11.24
C ALA A 20 11.18 -27.08 -11.45
N THR A 21 10.96 -26.55 -12.63
CA THR A 21 11.23 -25.15 -13.01
C THR A 21 9.96 -24.50 -13.54
N SER A 22 9.78 -23.22 -13.19
CA SER A 22 8.69 -22.38 -13.71
C SER A 22 9.22 -21.05 -14.20
N ALA A 23 8.54 -20.45 -15.15
CA ALA A 23 8.75 -19.06 -15.56
C ALA A 23 7.40 -18.44 -15.91
N TYR A 24 7.18 -17.19 -15.52
CA TYR A 24 5.98 -16.42 -15.85
C TYR A 24 6.28 -14.92 -15.77
N ASP A 25 5.49 -14.15 -16.50
CA ASP A 25 5.58 -12.70 -16.54
C ASP A 25 4.43 -12.07 -15.76
N THR A 26 4.66 -10.90 -15.20
CA THR A 26 3.64 -10.11 -14.54
C THR A 26 3.75 -8.66 -14.95
N ASP A 27 2.60 -8.05 -15.27
CA ASP A 27 2.47 -6.65 -15.59
C ASP A 27 1.62 -5.92 -14.56
N GLY A 28 1.99 -4.69 -14.26
CA GLY A 28 1.22 -3.85 -13.35
C GLY A 28 1.12 -2.42 -13.85
N TYR A 29 -0.05 -1.82 -13.67
CA TYR A 29 -0.32 -0.41 -14.00
C TYR A 29 -0.96 0.26 -12.80
N THR A 30 -0.53 1.50 -12.52
CA THR A 30 -1.14 2.33 -11.48
C THR A 30 -1.34 3.75 -11.99
N ALA A 31 -2.47 4.34 -11.62
CA ALA A 31 -2.74 5.76 -11.85
C ALA A 31 -3.43 6.34 -10.62
N GLU A 32 -2.98 7.50 -10.15
CA GLU A 32 -3.53 8.13 -8.95
C GLU A 32 -3.60 9.65 -9.12
N ILE A 33 -4.74 10.22 -8.73
CA ILE A 33 -4.97 11.66 -8.65
C ILE A 33 -5.45 11.99 -7.25
N ASN A 34 -4.76 12.91 -6.57
CA ASN A 34 -5.11 13.38 -5.24
C ASN A 34 -5.24 14.90 -5.20
N GLY A 35 -6.30 15.39 -4.55
CA GLY A 35 -6.47 16.78 -4.17
C GLY A 35 -6.29 16.96 -2.66
N ILE A 36 -5.49 17.93 -2.26
CA ILE A 36 -5.26 18.28 -0.85
C ILE A 36 -5.43 19.79 -0.70
N TRP A 37 -6.23 20.23 0.27
CA TRP A 37 -6.40 21.65 0.61
C TRP A 37 -5.69 21.97 1.92
N ASP A 38 -4.91 23.03 1.98
CA ASP A 38 -4.22 23.50 3.19
C ASP A 38 -4.98 24.71 3.78
N ILE A 39 -5.79 24.45 4.80
CA ILE A 39 -6.59 25.45 5.49
C ILE A 39 -5.89 25.82 6.80
N LYS A 40 -5.41 27.08 6.89
CA LYS A 40 -4.73 27.60 8.08
C LYS A 40 -5.70 28.41 8.92
N LYS A 41 -5.81 28.08 10.21
CA LYS A 41 -6.64 28.84 11.17
C LYS A 41 -5.83 29.15 12.43
N THR A 42 -5.72 30.43 12.73
CA THR A 42 -5.12 30.89 14.01
C THR A 42 -6.23 31.12 15.02
N LEU A 43 -6.18 30.43 16.14
CA LEU A 43 -7.12 30.65 17.26
C LEU A 43 -6.62 31.80 18.15
N LYS A 44 -7.57 32.52 18.81
CA LYS A 44 -7.30 33.77 19.57
C LYS A 44 -6.11 33.69 20.57
N ASN A 45 -5.81 32.51 21.10
CA ASN A 45 -4.78 32.33 22.13
C ASN A 45 -3.56 31.54 21.62
N MET A 46 -3.42 31.35 20.32
CA MET A 46 -2.31 30.57 19.72
C MET A 46 -1.39 31.48 18.92
N LYS A 47 -0.08 31.35 19.13
CA LYS A 47 0.94 32.06 18.36
C LYS A 47 1.16 31.48 16.96
N THR A 48 0.84 30.20 16.77
CA THR A 48 1.01 29.48 15.50
C THR A 48 -0.32 28.91 15.02
N PRO A 49 -0.58 28.90 13.70
CA PRO A 49 -1.83 28.35 13.16
C PRO A 49 -1.90 26.84 13.33
N ILE A 50 -3.11 26.32 13.46
CA ILE A 50 -3.43 24.92 13.19
C ILE A 50 -3.67 24.81 11.69
N ARG A 51 -3.12 23.81 11.06
CA ARG A 51 -3.37 23.48 9.65
C ARG A 51 -4.30 22.28 9.57
N LEU A 52 -5.38 22.46 8.85
CA LEU A 52 -6.35 21.42 8.53
C LEU A 52 -6.19 21.09 7.04
N LYS A 53 -5.98 19.81 6.73
CA LYS A 53 -5.73 19.36 5.36
C LYS A 53 -6.71 18.25 4.97
N PRO A 54 -7.92 18.61 4.52
CA PRO A 54 -8.79 17.63 3.88
C PRO A 54 -8.19 17.17 2.56
N SER A 55 -8.41 15.90 2.22
CA SER A 55 -7.94 15.29 0.99
C SER A 55 -9.02 14.41 0.36
N VAL A 56 -9.03 14.35 -0.96
CA VAL A 56 -9.79 13.37 -1.72
C VAL A 56 -8.92 12.86 -2.87
N GLY A 57 -9.13 11.62 -3.27
CA GLY A 57 -8.36 11.02 -4.35
C GLY A 57 -9.07 9.85 -4.98
N VAL A 58 -8.57 9.49 -6.16
CA VAL A 58 -8.94 8.28 -6.89
C VAL A 58 -7.64 7.62 -7.33
N ALA A 59 -7.54 6.31 -7.10
CA ALA A 59 -6.44 5.50 -7.60
C ALA A 59 -6.98 4.29 -8.32
N TYR A 60 -6.35 3.96 -9.46
CA TYR A 60 -6.59 2.73 -10.19
C TYR A 60 -5.31 1.92 -10.21
N ALA A 61 -5.42 0.63 -9.94
CA ALA A 61 -4.34 -0.33 -10.08
C ALA A 61 -4.85 -1.56 -10.80
N ALA A 62 -4.07 -2.07 -11.73
CA ALA A 62 -4.31 -3.33 -12.41
C ALA A 62 -3.03 -4.17 -12.37
N HIS A 63 -3.19 -5.47 -12.16
CA HIS A 63 -2.11 -6.44 -12.16
C HIS A 63 -2.54 -7.66 -12.96
N THR A 64 -1.68 -8.09 -13.86
CA THR A 64 -1.88 -9.28 -14.69
C THR A 64 -0.69 -10.22 -14.44
N GLN A 65 -0.98 -11.48 -14.21
CA GLN A 65 0.02 -12.55 -14.09
C GLN A 65 -0.30 -13.60 -15.13
N ASP A 66 0.69 -13.98 -15.92
CA ASP A 66 0.57 -15.08 -16.86
C ASP A 66 0.42 -16.41 -16.12
N GLY A 67 -0.33 -17.32 -16.73
CA GLY A 67 -0.37 -18.70 -16.29
C GLY A 67 0.95 -19.41 -16.58
N PHE A 68 1.30 -20.39 -15.77
CA PHE A 68 2.48 -21.22 -16.00
C PHE A 68 2.22 -22.69 -15.69
N SER A 69 3.03 -23.55 -16.30
CA SER A 69 3.16 -24.95 -15.94
C SER A 69 4.61 -25.25 -15.64
N GLU A 70 4.84 -25.92 -14.52
CA GLU A 70 6.18 -26.39 -14.19
C GLU A 70 6.64 -27.44 -15.19
N SER A 71 7.93 -27.46 -15.48
CA SER A 71 8.60 -28.49 -16.26
C SER A 71 9.67 -29.17 -15.41
N GLY A 72 9.85 -30.48 -15.59
CA GLY A 72 10.81 -31.25 -14.78
C GLY A 72 10.33 -32.64 -14.46
N SER A 73 10.54 -33.05 -13.21
CA SER A 73 10.16 -34.38 -12.72
C SER A 73 9.45 -34.30 -11.37
N GLY A 74 8.54 -35.26 -11.10
CA GLY A 74 7.73 -35.32 -9.89
C GLY A 74 6.37 -34.63 -10.05
N ASP A 75 5.74 -34.27 -8.94
CA ASP A 75 4.44 -33.60 -8.93
C ASP A 75 4.58 -32.15 -9.43
N LEU A 76 4.28 -31.93 -10.71
CA LEU A 76 4.36 -30.63 -11.37
C LEU A 76 3.08 -29.81 -11.11
N ILE A 77 3.23 -28.51 -10.95
CA ILE A 77 2.14 -27.57 -10.68
C ILE A 77 1.86 -26.74 -11.93
N THR A 78 0.56 -26.55 -12.20
CA THR A 78 0.07 -25.58 -13.19
C THR A 78 -0.71 -24.50 -12.47
N LEU A 79 -0.46 -23.24 -12.80
CA LEU A 79 -1.22 -22.09 -12.37
C LEU A 79 -1.89 -21.41 -13.57
N GLU A 80 -3.18 -21.08 -13.44
CA GLU A 80 -3.88 -20.31 -14.47
C GLU A 80 -3.45 -18.84 -14.44
N ALA A 81 -3.58 -18.16 -15.58
CA ALA A 81 -3.41 -16.71 -15.64
C ALA A 81 -4.40 -16.01 -14.70
N ASN A 82 -3.94 -14.95 -14.06
CA ASN A 82 -4.75 -14.18 -13.13
C ASN A 82 -4.68 -12.69 -13.44
N GLN A 83 -5.81 -12.00 -13.28
CA GLN A 83 -5.91 -10.56 -13.39
C GLN A 83 -6.65 -10.01 -12.18
N ALA A 84 -6.08 -8.99 -11.58
CA ALA A 84 -6.69 -8.26 -10.48
C ALA A 84 -6.72 -6.76 -10.79
N GLU A 85 -7.82 -6.13 -10.48
CA GLU A 85 -8.01 -4.69 -10.63
C GLU A 85 -8.50 -4.09 -9.32
N SER A 86 -8.18 -2.82 -9.09
CA SER A 86 -8.62 -2.07 -7.91
C SER A 86 -8.92 -0.63 -8.34
N LEU A 87 -10.11 -0.16 -8.00
CA LEU A 87 -10.49 1.25 -8.14
C LEU A 87 -10.80 1.81 -6.76
N LEU A 88 -9.86 2.56 -6.22
CA LEU A 88 -9.88 3.10 -4.87
C LEU A 88 -10.39 4.54 -4.87
N PHE A 89 -11.43 4.82 -4.10
CA PHE A 89 -11.79 6.16 -3.69
C PHE A 89 -11.20 6.43 -2.32
N LYS A 90 -10.45 7.53 -2.21
CA LYS A 90 -9.73 7.91 -1.00
C LYS A 90 -10.25 9.22 -0.47
N THR A 91 -10.47 9.32 0.82
CA THR A 91 -10.76 10.58 1.50
C THR A 91 -10.04 10.62 2.84
N GLY A 92 -9.68 11.81 3.27
CA GLY A 92 -8.96 11.95 4.53
C GLY A 92 -9.00 13.36 5.06
N ILE A 93 -8.61 13.46 6.30
CA ILE A 93 -8.41 14.74 6.97
C ILE A 93 -7.19 14.64 7.87
N SER A 94 -6.26 15.56 7.74
CA SER A 94 -5.13 15.65 8.64
C SER A 94 -5.08 17.01 9.34
N VAL A 95 -4.62 16.98 10.57
CA VAL A 95 -4.42 18.15 11.42
C VAL A 95 -2.99 18.18 11.89
N ASP A 96 -2.31 19.27 11.66
CA ASP A 96 -0.98 19.51 12.20
C ASP A 96 -0.85 20.91 12.83
N LYS A 97 0.13 21.06 13.71
CA LYS A 97 0.44 22.32 14.37
C LYS A 97 1.93 22.50 14.48
N GLN A 98 2.42 23.67 14.10
CA GLN A 98 3.81 24.04 14.31
C GLN A 98 4.01 24.56 15.73
N ILE A 99 4.93 23.98 16.49
CA ILE A 99 5.28 24.34 17.85
C ILE A 99 6.76 24.71 17.88
N LEU A 100 7.07 25.98 18.16
CA LEU A 100 8.43 26.46 18.28
C LEU A 100 8.98 26.11 19.65
N MET A 101 10.08 25.39 19.69
CA MET A 101 10.71 24.85 20.89
C MET A 101 12.01 25.59 21.24
N GLU A 102 12.39 25.58 22.53
CA GLU A 102 13.66 26.11 23.07
C GLU A 102 14.09 27.47 22.49
N GLY A 103 13.26 28.48 22.70
CA GLY A 103 13.60 29.86 22.29
C GLY A 103 13.73 30.05 20.78
N GLY A 104 13.14 29.17 19.99
CA GLY A 104 13.09 29.30 18.54
C GLY A 104 14.15 28.51 17.77
N LYS A 105 14.87 27.61 18.44
CA LYS A 105 15.97 26.86 17.81
C LYS A 105 15.50 25.72 16.92
N TRP A 106 14.37 25.07 17.24
CA TRP A 106 13.83 23.98 16.44
C TRP A 106 12.31 23.96 16.49
N LEU A 107 11.70 23.24 15.53
CA LEU A 107 10.26 23.19 15.33
C LEU A 107 9.78 21.76 15.48
N LEU A 108 8.74 21.56 16.31
CA LEU A 108 7.98 20.32 16.42
C LEU A 108 6.67 20.46 15.66
N VAL A 109 6.34 19.48 14.83
CA VAL A 109 5.09 19.48 14.06
C VAL A 109 4.35 18.17 14.29
N PRO A 110 3.60 18.05 15.40
CA PRO A 110 2.72 16.91 15.61
C PRO A 110 1.62 16.86 14.54
N LEU A 111 1.28 15.66 14.11
CA LEU A 111 0.30 15.35 13.07
C LEU A 111 -0.64 14.25 13.55
N ILE A 112 -1.92 14.40 13.27
CA ILE A 112 -2.90 13.33 13.30
C ILE A 112 -3.66 13.32 11.98
N SER A 113 -3.92 12.12 11.43
CA SER A 113 -4.71 11.95 10.20
C SER A 113 -5.74 10.85 10.39
N LEU A 114 -6.89 11.05 9.79
CA LEU A 114 -7.92 10.04 9.60
C LEU A 114 -8.07 9.84 8.09
N ASN A 115 -7.99 8.61 7.63
CA ASN A 115 -8.14 8.27 6.23
C ASN A 115 -9.20 7.19 6.08
N TYR A 116 -9.87 7.21 4.95
CA TYR A 116 -10.82 6.20 4.54
C TYR A 116 -10.63 5.91 3.06
N GLU A 117 -10.64 4.63 2.71
CA GLU A 117 -10.53 4.13 1.36
C GLU A 117 -11.65 3.15 1.07
N MET A 118 -12.21 3.23 -0.14
CA MET A 118 -13.22 2.32 -0.64
C MET A 118 -12.75 1.73 -1.97
N ASP A 119 -12.60 0.41 -2.03
CA ASP A 119 -12.32 -0.33 -3.27
C ASP A 119 -13.62 -0.79 -3.92
N THR A 120 -14.03 -0.13 -4.99
CA THR A 120 -15.27 -0.47 -5.70
C THR A 120 -15.15 -1.73 -6.56
N SER A 121 -13.94 -2.24 -6.73
CA SER A 121 -13.67 -3.47 -7.49
C SER A 121 -13.48 -4.69 -6.58
N ALA A 122 -13.60 -4.53 -5.26
CA ALA A 122 -13.33 -5.61 -4.30
C ALA A 122 -14.17 -6.86 -4.52
N ASP A 123 -15.46 -6.69 -4.84
CA ASP A 123 -16.41 -7.81 -5.05
C ASP A 123 -16.23 -8.49 -6.41
N ASN A 124 -15.68 -7.79 -7.40
CA ASN A 124 -15.52 -8.29 -8.77
C ASN A 124 -14.19 -9.01 -9.01
N ASN A 125 -13.30 -8.96 -8.04
CA ASN A 125 -11.96 -9.48 -8.21
C ASN A 125 -11.91 -10.99 -7.99
N ASN A 126 -11.62 -11.70 -9.05
CA ASN A 126 -11.19 -13.10 -9.02
C ASN A 126 -9.75 -13.15 -8.45
N ARG A 127 -9.58 -12.67 -7.21
CA ARG A 127 -8.26 -12.57 -6.53
C ARG A 127 -7.74 -13.94 -6.07
N GLY A 128 -8.39 -15.02 -6.48
CA GLY A 128 -7.95 -16.38 -6.19
C GLY A 128 -7.03 -16.89 -7.29
N LEU A 129 -5.88 -17.38 -6.92
CA LEU A 129 -5.02 -18.15 -7.81
C LEU A 129 -5.63 -19.54 -7.99
N LYS A 130 -5.94 -19.91 -9.24
CA LYS A 130 -6.39 -21.25 -9.59
C LYS A 130 -5.21 -22.05 -10.10
N GLY A 131 -5.02 -23.22 -9.54
CA GLY A 131 -3.95 -24.09 -9.95
C GLY A 131 -4.15 -25.51 -9.42
N GLY A 132 -3.37 -26.44 -9.94
CA GLY A 132 -3.44 -27.85 -9.56
C GLY A 132 -2.19 -28.60 -9.99
N LEU A 133 -2.20 -29.91 -9.74
CA LEU A 133 -1.17 -30.80 -10.26
C LEU A 133 -1.39 -31.00 -11.76
N THR A 134 -0.32 -30.90 -12.55
CA THR A 134 -0.36 -30.99 -14.01
C THR A 134 -0.94 -32.33 -14.50
N GLU A 135 -0.77 -33.41 -13.75
CA GLU A 135 -1.27 -34.75 -14.09
C GLU A 135 -2.70 -35.01 -13.60
N SER A 136 -3.32 -34.12 -12.82
CA SER A 136 -4.66 -34.29 -12.27
C SER A 136 -5.58 -33.18 -12.78
N SER A 137 -6.39 -33.49 -13.80
CA SER A 137 -7.39 -32.58 -14.37
C SER A 137 -8.48 -32.15 -13.37
N ASP A 138 -8.62 -32.81 -12.25
CA ASP A 138 -9.73 -32.63 -11.30
C ASP A 138 -9.35 -31.95 -10.00
N ALA A 139 -8.06 -31.72 -9.74
CA ALA A 139 -7.58 -31.12 -8.50
C ALA A 139 -7.27 -29.63 -8.67
N THR A 140 -8.30 -28.82 -8.82
CA THR A 140 -8.16 -27.37 -8.73
C THR A 140 -8.09 -26.94 -7.27
N THR A 141 -6.93 -26.57 -6.81
CA THR A 141 -6.78 -25.92 -5.50
C THR A 141 -6.94 -24.42 -5.71
N LEU A 142 -7.99 -23.86 -5.16
CA LEU A 142 -8.17 -22.42 -5.12
C LEU A 142 -7.39 -21.86 -3.93
N VAL A 143 -6.33 -21.12 -4.19
CA VAL A 143 -5.67 -20.29 -3.16
C VAL A 143 -6.30 -18.92 -3.24
N SER A 144 -7.29 -18.63 -2.39
CA SER A 144 -7.81 -17.28 -2.31
C SER A 144 -6.86 -16.41 -1.49
N ALA A 145 -6.38 -15.34 -2.11
CA ALA A 145 -5.69 -14.29 -1.38
C ALA A 145 -6.70 -13.59 -0.45
N LYS A 146 -6.29 -13.32 0.79
CA LYS A 146 -7.09 -12.48 1.69
C LYS A 146 -7.15 -11.06 1.11
N THR A 147 -8.34 -10.61 0.80
CA THR A 147 -8.56 -9.24 0.33
C THR A 147 -8.62 -8.30 1.53
N PHE A 148 -8.17 -7.06 1.35
CA PHE A 148 -8.32 -6.02 2.38
C PHE A 148 -9.78 -5.61 2.61
N GLY A 149 -10.72 -6.16 1.82
CA GLY A 149 -12.13 -5.80 1.85
C GLY A 149 -12.44 -4.55 1.03
N GLN A 150 -13.72 -4.21 0.98
CA GLN A 150 -14.20 -3.04 0.24
C GLN A 150 -13.92 -1.73 1.00
N HIS A 151 -13.96 -1.76 2.31
CA HIS A 151 -13.87 -0.58 3.17
C HIS A 151 -12.68 -0.67 4.11
N ASN A 152 -11.83 0.35 4.05
CA ASN A 152 -10.65 0.47 4.91
C ASN A 152 -10.58 1.86 5.52
N GLY A 153 -10.33 1.92 6.81
CA GLY A 153 -10.09 3.16 7.55
C GLY A 153 -8.75 3.15 8.24
N SER A 154 -8.08 4.28 8.37
CA SER A 154 -6.85 4.35 9.16
C SER A 154 -6.75 5.61 10.00
N VAL A 155 -6.04 5.48 11.10
CA VAL A 155 -5.62 6.58 11.97
C VAL A 155 -4.10 6.62 11.96
N LYS A 156 -3.54 7.75 11.56
CA LYS A 156 -2.11 8.00 11.59
C LYS A 156 -1.78 9.09 12.60
N VAL A 157 -0.79 8.84 13.42
CA VAL A 157 -0.18 9.84 14.31
C VAL A 157 1.29 9.97 13.94
N GLY A 158 1.81 11.18 14.02
CA GLY A 158 3.21 11.40 13.67
C GLY A 158 3.72 12.73 14.18
N THR A 159 5.01 12.95 13.98
CA THR A 159 5.65 14.23 14.29
C THR A 159 6.88 14.43 13.41
N ASP A 160 7.06 15.68 12.99
CA ASP A 160 8.29 16.14 12.35
C ASP A 160 9.08 16.99 13.36
N PHE A 161 10.36 16.73 13.48
CA PHE A 161 11.34 17.51 14.21
C PHE A 161 12.20 18.28 13.21
N VAL A 162 11.93 19.55 13.00
CA VAL A 162 12.74 20.42 12.14
C VAL A 162 13.84 21.03 13.01
N LEU A 163 15.02 20.42 12.99
CA LEU A 163 16.14 20.78 13.85
C LEU A 163 16.94 21.95 13.30
N THR A 164 17.08 22.01 11.98
CA THR A 164 17.66 23.15 11.25
C THR A 164 16.88 23.39 9.96
N LYS A 165 17.22 24.43 9.21
CA LYS A 165 16.65 24.66 7.86
C LYS A 165 16.95 23.52 6.89
N ASP A 166 18.02 22.78 7.13
CA ASP A 166 18.54 21.74 6.24
C ASP A 166 18.35 20.31 6.78
N PHE A 167 17.89 20.15 8.04
CA PHE A 167 17.75 18.83 8.66
C PHE A 167 16.42 18.65 9.39
N MET A 168 15.71 17.59 9.02
CA MET A 168 14.43 17.19 9.59
C MET A 168 14.42 15.69 9.89
N LEU A 169 13.84 15.33 11.03
CA LEU A 169 13.49 13.93 11.38
C LEU A 169 11.98 13.80 11.36
N ASN A 170 11.47 12.64 10.95
CA ASN A 170 10.06 12.30 11.11
C ASN A 170 9.88 10.94 11.80
N LEU A 171 8.81 10.83 12.58
CA LEU A 171 8.35 9.59 13.19
C LEU A 171 6.84 9.48 12.98
N ASN A 172 6.36 8.31 12.65
CA ASN A 172 4.92 8.07 12.51
C ASN A 172 4.54 6.65 12.90
N ALA A 173 3.27 6.49 13.27
CA ALA A 173 2.60 5.21 13.48
C ALA A 173 1.21 5.29 12.85
N GLU A 174 0.76 4.22 12.25
CA GLU A 174 -0.54 4.11 11.63
C GLU A 174 -1.20 2.81 12.04
N TYR A 175 -2.49 2.89 12.34
CA TYR A 175 -3.35 1.75 12.61
C TYR A 175 -4.49 1.75 11.61
N GLY A 176 -4.57 0.68 10.81
CA GLY A 176 -5.59 0.45 9.80
C GLY A 176 -6.61 -0.57 10.27
N LEU A 177 -7.86 -0.32 9.94
CA LEU A 177 -9.01 -1.18 10.16
C LEU A 177 -9.66 -1.45 8.82
N GLY A 178 -9.86 -2.71 8.47
CA GLY A 178 -10.53 -3.08 7.24
C GLY A 178 -11.29 -4.39 7.37
N GLU A 179 -12.17 -4.67 6.45
CA GLU A 179 -12.92 -5.93 6.40
C GLU A 179 -11.97 -7.14 6.25
N GLY A 180 -10.79 -6.92 5.67
CA GLY A 180 -9.73 -7.92 5.53
C GLY A 180 -8.89 -8.16 6.79
N GLY A 181 -8.99 -7.32 7.80
CA GLY A 181 -8.24 -7.38 9.07
C GLY A 181 -7.59 -6.05 9.42
N ASP A 182 -6.88 -6.06 10.52
CA ASP A 182 -6.20 -4.90 11.07
C ASP A 182 -4.74 -4.85 10.61
N GLU A 183 -4.23 -3.66 10.40
CA GLU A 183 -2.85 -3.42 10.02
C GLU A 183 -2.21 -2.41 10.97
N GLN A 184 -0.94 -2.61 11.29
CA GLN A 184 -0.14 -1.67 12.06
C GLN A 184 1.16 -1.39 11.32
N SER A 185 1.49 -0.12 11.18
CA SER A 185 2.75 0.30 10.58
C SER A 185 3.45 1.35 11.43
N TYR A 186 4.77 1.31 11.42
CA TYR A 186 5.63 2.28 12.10
C TYR A 186 6.68 2.75 11.11
N GLY A 187 6.92 4.04 11.07
CA GLY A 187 7.86 4.62 10.15
C GLY A 187 8.70 5.72 10.81
N GLY A 188 9.90 5.86 10.32
CA GLY A 188 10.78 6.97 10.67
C GLY A 188 11.72 7.27 9.50
N GLY A 189 12.11 8.53 9.38
CA GLY A 189 13.01 8.95 8.34
C GLY A 189 13.68 10.27 8.67
N PHE A 190 14.64 10.63 7.85
CA PHE A 190 15.27 11.94 7.91
C PHE A 190 15.41 12.54 6.52
N LYS A 191 15.42 13.85 6.48
CA LYS A 191 15.69 14.62 5.27
C LYS A 191 16.84 15.57 5.56
N TRP A 192 17.88 15.53 4.74
CA TRP A 192 19.01 16.44 4.78
C TRP A 192 19.16 17.12 3.42
N GLN A 193 19.27 18.45 3.45
CA GLN A 193 19.54 19.29 2.26
C GLN A 193 20.93 19.91 2.42
N PHE A 194 21.79 19.82 1.42
CA PHE A 194 23.12 20.45 1.35
C PHE A 194 23.21 21.35 0.11
#